data_68f2d6a787a08a4753666addf2ee6e39
#
_entry.id   68f2d6a787a08a4753666addf2ee6e39
#
_cell.length_a   1.000
_cell.length_b   1.000
_cell.length_c   1.000
_cell.angle_alpha   90.00
_cell.angle_beta   90.00
_cell.angle_gamma   90.00
#
_symmetry.space_group_name_H-M   'P 1'
#
loop_
_entity.id
_entity.type
_entity.pdbx_description
1 polymer ?
#
loop_
_entity_poly.entity_id
_entity_poly.type
_entity_poly.pdbx_seq_one_letter_code
_entity_poly.pdbx_strand_id
1 'polypeptide(L)'
;MMTPRVAAIHDMSGFGRCSLTVAIPILSAMGVQCCPLPTAFLSTHTGGFEGFTFLDMTDEMSKVADHWASLGLTFQAVYSGFLGSERQIGVVENFICRFRGPDTVVVVDPVMGDYGRVYQTYTAAMCSGMARLAELADVITPNLTEALLLLGEDASRAKQPLGQEEIRQFARRLSALGPKTVIVTGIEEEEKIWNIGFDAGTQ
;
A
#
# COMPACT_ATOMS: atom_id res chain seq x y z
N MET A 1 26.00 5.08 -13.19
CA MET A 1 24.58 5.33 -12.86
C MET A 1 24.40 5.08 -11.37
N MET A 2 23.70 5.95 -10.64
CA MET A 2 23.35 5.66 -9.25
C MET A 2 22.26 4.60 -9.22
N THR A 3 22.35 3.66 -8.26
CA THR A 3 21.30 2.65 -8.03
C THR A 3 20.00 3.38 -7.65
N PRO A 4 18.87 3.11 -8.32
CA PRO A 4 17.60 3.71 -7.97
C PRO A 4 17.20 3.31 -6.54
N ARG A 5 16.55 4.23 -5.82
CA ARG A 5 16.14 4.06 -4.43
C ARG A 5 14.62 4.08 -4.31
N VAL A 6 14.10 3.20 -3.47
CA VAL A 6 12.67 3.14 -3.10
C VAL A 6 12.55 3.27 -1.59
N ALA A 7 11.80 4.27 -1.12
CA ALA A 7 11.37 4.31 0.27
C ALA A 7 10.20 3.33 0.44
N ALA A 8 10.42 2.24 1.19
CA ALA A 8 9.42 1.21 1.43
C ALA A 8 8.84 1.38 2.84
N ILE A 9 7.57 1.81 2.91
CA ILE A 9 6.88 2.18 4.16
C ILE A 9 5.85 1.10 4.48
N HIS A 10 6.26 0.09 5.22
CA HIS A 10 5.46 -1.07 5.61
C HIS A 10 5.85 -1.54 7.01
N ASP A 11 5.07 -2.45 7.58
CA ASP A 11 5.49 -3.16 8.80
C ASP A 11 6.66 -4.11 8.54
N MET A 12 7.35 -4.46 9.62
CA MET A 12 8.35 -5.52 9.67
C MET A 12 7.79 -6.67 10.51
N SER A 13 7.33 -7.72 9.87
CA SER A 13 6.89 -8.94 10.54
C SER A 13 8.03 -9.94 10.67
N GLY A 14 8.34 -10.38 11.91
CA GLY A 14 9.44 -11.31 12.18
C GLY A 14 9.20 -12.71 11.61
N PHE A 15 7.95 -13.16 11.63
CA PHE A 15 7.53 -14.43 11.02
C PHE A 15 6.39 -14.20 10.04
N GLY A 16 6.60 -14.65 8.79
CA GLY A 16 5.68 -14.48 7.68
C GLY A 16 6.43 -13.95 6.44
N ARG A 17 5.83 -14.18 5.27
CA ARG A 17 6.33 -13.65 3.98
C ARG A 17 5.44 -12.50 3.55
N CYS A 18 5.63 -11.34 4.15
CA CYS A 18 4.80 -10.16 3.91
C CYS A 18 5.59 -8.87 4.14
N SER A 19 5.04 -7.77 3.73
CA SER A 19 5.52 -6.43 4.04
C SER A 19 7.02 -6.23 3.75
N LEU A 20 7.82 -5.64 4.65
CA LEU A 20 9.25 -5.38 4.42
C LEU A 20 10.07 -6.66 4.20
N THR A 21 9.70 -7.79 4.82
CA THR A 21 10.44 -9.04 4.63
C THR A 21 10.33 -9.61 3.20
N VAL A 22 9.35 -9.15 2.44
CA VAL A 22 9.16 -9.45 1.00
C VAL A 22 9.65 -8.31 0.13
N ALA A 23 9.33 -7.06 0.45
CA ALA A 23 9.69 -5.90 -0.35
C ALA A 23 11.22 -5.76 -0.48
N ILE A 24 11.97 -5.91 0.62
CA ILE A 24 13.44 -5.78 0.64
C ILE A 24 14.12 -6.75 -0.34
N PRO A 25 13.93 -8.07 -0.27
CA PRO A 25 14.62 -8.98 -1.17
C PRO A 25 14.17 -8.84 -2.63
N ILE A 26 12.89 -8.56 -2.89
CA ILE A 26 12.37 -8.39 -4.26
C ILE A 26 12.98 -7.15 -4.90
N LEU A 27 12.91 -5.98 -4.25
CA LEU A 27 13.48 -4.75 -4.76
C LEU A 27 15.00 -4.88 -4.96
N SER A 28 15.69 -5.52 -4.01
CA SER A 28 17.14 -5.77 -4.12
C SER A 28 17.47 -6.68 -5.32
N ALA A 29 16.70 -7.74 -5.56
CA ALA A 29 16.89 -8.64 -6.71
C ALA A 29 16.63 -7.93 -8.05
N MET A 30 15.78 -6.89 -8.06
CA MET A 30 15.53 -6.03 -9.21
C MET A 30 16.60 -4.96 -9.43
N GLY A 31 17.67 -4.93 -8.62
CA GLY A 31 18.73 -3.93 -8.71
C GLY A 31 18.35 -2.56 -8.13
N VAL A 32 17.36 -2.52 -7.25
CA VAL A 32 16.87 -1.29 -6.59
C VAL A 32 17.29 -1.29 -5.13
N GLN A 33 17.80 -0.17 -4.63
CA GLN A 33 18.07 0.01 -3.21
C GLN A 33 16.74 0.22 -2.46
N CYS A 34 16.31 -0.79 -1.71
CA CYS A 34 15.19 -0.63 -0.78
C CYS A 34 15.67 0.15 0.46
N CYS A 35 15.00 1.24 0.77
CA CYS A 35 15.19 2.05 1.98
C CYS A 35 13.98 1.82 2.90
N PRO A 36 14.05 0.89 3.86
CA PRO A 36 12.91 0.53 4.69
C PRO A 36 12.59 1.63 5.72
N LEU A 37 11.31 2.00 5.81
CA LEU A 37 10.73 2.84 6.86
C LEU A 37 9.65 2.02 7.57
N PRO A 38 10.00 1.30 8.65
CA PRO A 38 9.04 0.44 9.35
C PRO A 38 7.91 1.24 9.99
N THR A 39 6.65 0.81 9.77
CA THR A 39 5.46 1.35 10.43
C THR A 39 5.23 0.69 11.79
N ALA A 40 5.56 -0.58 11.88
CA ALA A 40 5.52 -1.38 13.12
C ALA A 40 6.55 -2.51 13.04
N PHE A 41 6.94 -3.04 14.18
CA PHE A 41 7.61 -4.34 14.28
C PHE A 41 6.64 -5.33 14.95
N LEU A 42 6.36 -6.43 14.28
CA LEU A 42 5.50 -7.49 14.77
C LEU A 42 6.26 -8.81 14.91
N SER A 43 5.92 -9.62 15.91
CA SER A 43 6.50 -10.97 16.01
C SER A 43 6.06 -11.88 14.87
N THR A 44 4.80 -11.73 14.41
CA THR A 44 4.21 -12.39 13.23
C THR A 44 3.31 -11.39 12.52
N HIS A 45 2.93 -11.64 11.27
CA HIS A 45 1.85 -10.88 10.66
C HIS A 45 0.51 -11.11 11.39
N THR A 46 -0.48 -10.23 11.17
CA THR A 46 -1.74 -10.24 11.92
C THR A 46 -2.76 -11.26 11.40
N GLY A 47 -2.60 -11.78 10.19
CA GLY A 47 -3.51 -12.73 9.58
C GLY A 47 -3.24 -14.16 10.03
N GLY A 48 -4.20 -14.78 10.77
CA GLY A 48 -4.12 -16.17 11.18
C GLY A 48 -3.25 -16.46 12.41
N PHE A 49 -2.71 -15.43 13.07
CA PHE A 49 -1.95 -15.55 14.32
C PHE A 49 -2.62 -14.71 15.42
N GLU A 50 -2.64 -15.28 16.63
CA GLU A 50 -3.12 -14.59 17.84
C GLU A 50 -1.94 -14.32 18.79
N GLY A 51 -2.08 -13.32 19.66
CA GLY A 51 -1.09 -13.03 20.70
C GLY A 51 0.27 -12.49 20.17
N PHE A 52 0.31 -11.97 18.95
CA PHE A 52 1.51 -11.36 18.40
C PHE A 52 1.91 -10.10 19.17
N THR A 53 3.20 -9.81 19.23
CA THR A 53 3.70 -8.55 19.77
C THR A 53 3.64 -7.46 18.68
N PHE A 54 3.33 -6.24 19.10
CA PHE A 54 3.21 -5.08 18.20
C PHE A 54 3.97 -3.89 18.81
N LEU A 55 5.03 -3.46 18.14
CA LEU A 55 5.76 -2.25 18.47
C LEU A 55 5.41 -1.18 17.44
N ASP A 56 4.67 -0.15 17.86
CA ASP A 56 4.34 1.00 17.03
C ASP A 56 5.60 1.85 16.75
N MET A 57 5.86 2.18 15.49
CA MET A 57 7.01 2.97 15.06
C MET A 57 6.65 4.41 14.66
N THR A 58 5.42 4.87 14.92
CA THR A 58 4.90 6.17 14.45
C THR A 58 5.85 7.34 14.76
N ASP A 59 6.35 7.43 16.00
CA ASP A 59 7.22 8.54 16.42
C ASP A 59 8.61 8.43 15.77
N GLU A 60 9.09 7.23 15.51
CA GLU A 60 10.37 7.01 14.83
C GLU A 60 10.29 7.27 13.33
N MET A 61 9.16 7.00 12.68
CA MET A 61 8.97 7.28 11.25
C MET A 61 9.24 8.75 10.94
N SER A 62 8.71 9.67 11.75
CA SER A 62 8.94 11.11 11.57
C SER A 62 10.41 11.49 11.75
N LYS A 63 11.10 10.94 12.76
CA LYS A 63 12.51 11.19 13.01
C LYS A 63 13.40 10.69 11.89
N VAL A 64 13.09 9.50 11.35
CA VAL A 64 13.80 8.92 10.19
C VAL A 64 13.60 9.81 8.97
N ALA A 65 12.36 10.25 8.69
CA ALA A 65 12.07 11.16 7.59
C ALA A 65 12.83 12.49 7.71
N ASP A 66 12.89 13.06 8.91
CA ASP A 66 13.64 14.29 9.19
C ASP A 66 15.14 14.09 8.95
N HIS A 67 15.70 12.98 9.42
CA HIS A 67 17.10 12.66 9.21
C HIS A 67 17.41 12.46 7.72
N TRP A 68 16.60 11.69 6.99
CA TRP A 68 16.80 11.47 5.56
C TRP A 68 16.73 12.76 4.74
N ALA A 69 15.84 13.68 5.12
CA ALA A 69 15.78 14.99 4.49
C ALA A 69 17.02 15.84 4.82
N SER A 70 17.55 15.79 6.04
CA SER A 70 18.78 16.50 6.41
C SER A 70 20.01 16.01 5.62
N LEU A 71 19.99 14.75 5.17
CA LEU A 71 21.01 14.16 4.30
C LEU A 71 20.79 14.46 2.80
N GLY A 72 19.72 15.16 2.44
CA GLY A 72 19.37 15.44 1.04
C GLY A 72 19.03 14.17 0.24
N LEU A 73 18.48 13.13 0.89
CA LEU A 73 18.13 11.91 0.18
C LEU A 73 16.94 12.15 -0.76
N THR A 74 17.01 11.49 -1.93
CA THR A 74 15.94 11.47 -2.94
C THR A 74 15.58 10.04 -3.28
N PHE A 75 14.33 9.81 -3.69
CA PHE A 75 13.80 8.50 -4.02
C PHE A 75 13.17 8.51 -5.42
N GLN A 76 13.39 7.46 -6.20
CA GLN A 76 12.72 7.23 -7.48
C GLN A 76 11.30 6.70 -7.28
N ALA A 77 11.04 6.06 -6.12
CA ALA A 77 9.68 5.73 -5.73
C ALA A 77 9.49 5.77 -4.21
N VAL A 78 8.24 6.01 -3.81
CA VAL A 78 7.72 5.78 -2.45
C VAL A 78 6.70 4.67 -2.56
N TYR A 79 6.85 3.62 -1.75
CA TYR A 79 5.94 2.48 -1.74
C TYR A 79 5.42 2.25 -0.33
N SER A 80 4.13 2.49 -0.11
CA SER A 80 3.48 2.31 1.19
C SER A 80 2.48 1.16 1.17
N GLY A 81 2.33 0.49 2.31
CA GLY A 81 1.35 -0.57 2.54
C GLY A 81 0.71 -0.45 3.91
N PHE A 82 0.85 -1.48 4.76
CA PHE A 82 0.19 -1.51 6.07
C PHE A 82 0.57 -0.34 6.97
N LEU A 83 -0.46 0.34 7.51
CA LEU A 83 -0.34 1.42 8.49
C LEU A 83 -1.15 1.06 9.74
N GLY A 84 -0.54 1.24 10.91
CA GLY A 84 -1.12 0.82 12.19
C GLY A 84 -2.05 1.85 12.85
N SER A 85 -2.09 3.10 12.35
CA SER A 85 -2.89 4.17 12.97
C SER A 85 -3.16 5.34 12.01
N GLU A 86 -4.19 6.15 12.34
CA GLU A 86 -4.47 7.42 11.62
C GLU A 86 -3.27 8.38 11.62
N ARG A 87 -2.50 8.42 12.72
CA ARG A 87 -1.28 9.24 12.79
C ARG A 87 -0.27 8.83 11.74
N GLN A 88 -0.11 7.54 11.48
CA GLN A 88 0.81 7.05 10.45
C GLN A 88 0.39 7.47 9.06
N ILE A 89 -0.92 7.54 8.76
CA ILE A 89 -1.42 8.06 7.49
C ILE A 89 -0.91 9.50 7.28
N GLY A 90 -1.07 10.36 8.28
CA GLY A 90 -0.56 11.74 8.22
C GLY A 90 0.96 11.81 8.07
N VAL A 91 1.71 10.90 8.71
CA VAL A 91 3.17 10.82 8.53
C VAL A 91 3.53 10.44 7.09
N VAL A 92 2.81 9.48 6.49
CA VAL A 92 3.04 9.06 5.10
C VAL A 92 2.64 10.14 4.10
N GLU A 93 1.50 10.84 4.31
CA GLU A 93 1.11 12.00 3.51
C GLU A 93 2.23 13.06 3.50
N ASN A 94 2.75 13.42 4.68
CA ASN A 94 3.85 14.36 4.82
C ASN A 94 5.15 13.84 4.17
N PHE A 95 5.45 12.55 4.30
CA PHE A 95 6.60 11.92 3.66
C PHE A 95 6.51 12.04 2.13
N ILE A 96 5.37 11.70 1.56
CA ILE A 96 5.12 11.81 0.11
C ILE A 96 5.30 13.28 -0.33
N CYS A 97 4.67 14.23 0.34
CA CYS A 97 4.79 15.65 0.01
C CYS A 97 6.25 16.15 0.07
N ARG A 98 7.03 15.65 1.01
CA ARG A 98 8.41 16.08 1.25
C ARG A 98 9.41 15.50 0.25
N PHE A 99 9.22 14.24 -0.16
CA PHE A 99 10.20 13.50 -0.97
C PHE A 99 9.76 13.31 -2.43
N ARG A 100 8.54 13.72 -2.78
CA ARG A 100 8.05 13.63 -4.14
C ARG A 100 8.75 14.66 -5.03
N GLY A 101 9.63 14.18 -5.89
CA GLY A 101 10.22 14.95 -6.99
C GLY A 101 9.45 14.75 -8.30
N PRO A 102 9.86 15.42 -9.39
CA PRO A 102 9.19 15.34 -10.69
C PRO A 102 9.06 13.93 -11.26
N ASP A 103 10.05 13.08 -10.98
CA ASP A 103 10.15 11.71 -11.50
C ASP A 103 9.90 10.66 -10.43
N THR A 104 9.47 11.06 -9.22
CA THR A 104 9.18 10.12 -8.14
C THR A 104 7.81 9.46 -8.35
N VAL A 105 7.79 8.14 -8.44
CA VAL A 105 6.56 7.35 -8.52
C VAL A 105 6.06 7.03 -7.11
N VAL A 106 4.81 7.33 -6.82
CA VAL A 106 4.15 6.98 -5.55
C VAL A 106 3.25 5.77 -5.77
N VAL A 107 3.58 4.68 -5.09
CA VAL A 107 2.81 3.43 -5.09
C VAL A 107 2.15 3.26 -3.72
N VAL A 108 0.85 3.11 -3.69
CA VAL A 108 0.09 2.84 -2.46
C VAL A 108 -0.62 1.50 -2.58
N ASP A 109 -0.26 0.58 -1.70
CA ASP A 109 -1.04 -0.61 -1.41
C ASP A 109 -2.02 -0.26 -0.29
N PRO A 110 -3.32 -0.10 -0.57
CA PRO A 110 -4.28 0.47 0.37
C PRO A 110 -4.79 -0.59 1.36
N VAL A 111 -3.87 -1.19 2.10
CA VAL A 111 -4.14 -2.29 3.03
C VAL A 111 -5.21 -1.90 4.05
N MET A 112 -6.44 -2.43 3.89
CA MET A 112 -7.59 -2.16 4.78
C MET A 112 -8.38 -3.40 5.14
N GLY A 113 -8.33 -4.44 4.32
CA GLY A 113 -9.14 -5.62 4.51
C GLY A 113 -8.94 -6.67 3.43
N ASP A 114 -9.55 -7.84 3.62
CA ASP A 114 -9.51 -8.93 2.66
C ASP A 114 -10.74 -9.84 2.78
N TYR A 115 -11.03 -10.64 1.75
CA TYR A 115 -12.18 -11.57 1.70
C TYR A 115 -13.51 -10.92 2.13
N GLY A 116 -13.77 -9.68 1.70
CA GLY A 116 -14.98 -8.94 1.98
C GLY A 116 -15.14 -8.52 3.45
N ARG A 117 -14.03 -8.34 4.17
CA ARG A 117 -14.01 -7.90 5.58
C ARG A 117 -12.91 -6.85 5.78
N VAL A 118 -13.24 -5.80 6.50
CA VAL A 118 -12.25 -4.82 7.01
C VAL A 118 -11.46 -5.48 8.14
N TYR A 119 -10.15 -5.24 8.21
CA TYR A 119 -9.33 -5.72 9.32
C TYR A 119 -9.76 -5.08 10.64
N GLN A 120 -9.69 -5.85 11.73
CA GLN A 120 -10.12 -5.40 13.07
C GLN A 120 -9.40 -4.15 13.58
N THR A 121 -8.18 -3.92 13.08
CA THR A 121 -7.36 -2.76 13.42
C THR A 121 -7.76 -1.49 12.66
N TYR A 122 -8.64 -1.58 11.63
CA TYR A 122 -9.01 -0.45 10.80
C TYR A 122 -10.34 0.16 11.23
N THR A 123 -10.31 1.46 11.53
CA THR A 123 -11.49 2.29 11.79
C THR A 123 -12.02 2.92 10.51
N ALA A 124 -13.24 3.44 10.53
CA ALA A 124 -13.80 4.21 9.42
C ALA A 124 -12.92 5.44 9.07
N ALA A 125 -12.32 6.08 10.07
CA ALA A 125 -11.40 7.19 9.87
C ALA A 125 -10.10 6.76 9.18
N MET A 126 -9.56 5.59 9.52
CA MET A 126 -8.41 5.00 8.81
C MET A 126 -8.76 4.67 7.36
N CYS A 127 -9.93 4.09 7.07
CA CYS A 127 -10.35 3.83 5.70
C CYS A 127 -10.45 5.14 4.88
N SER A 128 -11.03 6.20 5.47
CA SER A 128 -11.06 7.53 4.82
C SER A 128 -9.66 8.11 4.61
N GLY A 129 -8.75 7.87 5.54
CA GLY A 129 -7.35 8.27 5.41
C GLY A 129 -6.63 7.53 4.29
N MET A 130 -6.84 6.23 4.16
CA MET A 130 -6.27 5.43 3.06
C MET A 130 -6.80 5.88 1.69
N ALA A 131 -8.07 6.30 1.60
CA ALA A 131 -8.61 6.89 0.39
C ALA A 131 -7.84 8.16 -0.02
N ARG A 132 -7.53 9.06 0.93
CA ARG A 132 -6.70 10.25 0.65
C ARG A 132 -5.27 9.88 0.21
N LEU A 133 -4.65 8.85 0.80
CA LEU A 133 -3.34 8.37 0.33
C LEU A 133 -3.43 7.82 -1.10
N ALA A 134 -4.50 7.07 -1.42
CA ALA A 134 -4.74 6.56 -2.77
C ALA A 134 -4.88 7.70 -3.79
N GLU A 135 -5.53 8.82 -3.45
CA GLU A 135 -5.63 10.02 -4.29
C GLU A 135 -4.26 10.66 -4.59
N LEU A 136 -3.30 10.54 -3.65
CA LEU A 136 -1.93 11.05 -3.82
C LEU A 136 -1.04 10.12 -4.64
N ALA A 137 -1.45 8.88 -4.89
CA ALA A 137 -0.65 7.89 -5.57
C ALA A 137 -0.64 8.07 -7.10
N ASP A 138 0.43 7.61 -7.74
CA ASP A 138 0.49 7.39 -9.19
C ASP A 138 -0.04 5.99 -9.53
N VAL A 139 0.21 5.02 -8.63
CA VAL A 139 -0.20 3.62 -8.76
C VAL A 139 -0.83 3.15 -7.46
N ILE A 140 -1.95 2.45 -7.54
CA ILE A 140 -2.54 1.72 -6.41
C ILE A 140 -2.72 0.24 -6.73
N THR A 141 -2.59 -0.62 -5.71
CA THR A 141 -2.65 -2.08 -5.85
C THR A 141 -3.71 -2.74 -4.95
N PRO A 142 -4.96 -2.26 -4.94
CA PRO A 142 -5.98 -2.79 -4.06
C PRO A 142 -6.33 -4.25 -4.40
N ASN A 143 -6.60 -5.08 -3.39
CA ASN A 143 -7.39 -6.28 -3.60
C ASN A 143 -8.88 -5.90 -3.82
N LEU A 144 -9.73 -6.88 -4.10
CA LEU A 144 -11.14 -6.62 -4.43
C LEU A 144 -11.93 -5.98 -3.28
N THR A 145 -11.62 -6.36 -2.04
CA THR A 145 -12.23 -5.77 -0.82
C THR A 145 -11.85 -4.30 -0.68
N GLU A 146 -10.60 -4.00 -0.87
CA GLU A 146 -10.03 -2.66 -0.78
C GLU A 146 -10.55 -1.76 -1.92
N ALA A 147 -10.67 -2.30 -3.12
CA ALA A 147 -11.26 -1.59 -4.26
C ALA A 147 -12.71 -1.14 -3.96
N LEU A 148 -13.52 -2.02 -3.39
CA LEU A 148 -14.89 -1.69 -2.98
C LEU A 148 -14.91 -0.65 -1.85
N LEU A 149 -14.06 -0.79 -0.84
CA LEU A 149 -13.94 0.18 0.26
C LEU A 149 -13.55 1.57 -0.23
N LEU A 150 -12.57 1.66 -1.12
CA LEU A 150 -12.16 2.95 -1.73
C LEU A 150 -13.28 3.60 -2.55
N LEU A 151 -14.13 2.80 -3.17
CA LEU A 151 -15.28 3.27 -3.92
C LEU A 151 -16.52 3.57 -3.04
N GLY A 152 -16.42 3.35 -1.72
CA GLY A 152 -17.55 3.53 -0.80
C GLY A 152 -18.66 2.48 -0.97
N GLU A 153 -18.33 1.32 -1.54
CA GLU A 153 -19.26 0.22 -1.76
C GLU A 153 -19.19 -0.84 -0.63
N ASP A 154 -20.17 -1.72 -0.58
CA ASP A 154 -20.20 -2.81 0.39
C ASP A 154 -19.09 -3.83 0.09
N ALA A 155 -18.09 -3.85 0.97
CA ALA A 155 -16.97 -4.78 0.88
C ALA A 155 -17.38 -6.25 0.82
N SER A 156 -18.55 -6.62 1.40
CA SER A 156 -19.05 -7.99 1.40
C SER A 156 -19.32 -8.55 0.00
N ARG A 157 -19.46 -7.68 -1.01
CA ARG A 157 -19.56 -8.07 -2.43
C ARG A 157 -18.32 -8.83 -2.92
N ALA A 158 -17.14 -8.58 -2.34
CA ALA A 158 -15.94 -9.32 -2.68
C ALA A 158 -16.00 -10.83 -2.36
N LYS A 159 -17.00 -11.29 -1.61
CA LYS A 159 -17.26 -12.72 -1.37
C LYS A 159 -18.01 -13.42 -2.50
N GLN A 160 -18.52 -12.66 -3.45
CA GLN A 160 -19.26 -13.18 -4.58
C GLN A 160 -18.39 -13.14 -5.84
N PRO A 161 -18.56 -14.08 -6.76
CA PRO A 161 -17.90 -14.01 -8.05
C PRO A 161 -18.28 -12.71 -8.76
N LEU A 162 -17.29 -11.90 -9.10
CA LEU A 162 -17.46 -10.68 -9.90
C LEU A 162 -16.86 -10.92 -11.28
N GLY A 163 -17.57 -10.47 -12.31
CA GLY A 163 -17.08 -10.58 -13.68
C GLY A 163 -15.88 -9.66 -13.93
N GLN A 164 -14.95 -10.09 -14.77
CA GLN A 164 -13.75 -9.31 -15.11
C GLN A 164 -14.08 -7.90 -15.62
N GLU A 165 -15.18 -7.73 -16.37
CA GLU A 165 -15.57 -6.40 -16.86
C GLU A 165 -16.04 -5.47 -15.73
N GLU A 166 -16.73 -6.01 -14.74
CA GLU A 166 -17.13 -5.26 -13.56
C GLU A 166 -15.89 -4.79 -12.76
N ILE A 167 -14.90 -5.66 -12.62
CA ILE A 167 -13.62 -5.33 -11.95
C ILE A 167 -12.85 -4.28 -12.75
N ARG A 168 -12.85 -4.33 -14.09
CA ARG A 168 -12.28 -3.27 -14.94
C ARG A 168 -12.99 -1.93 -14.72
N GLN A 169 -14.31 -1.93 -14.53
CA GLN A 169 -15.07 -0.73 -14.20
C GLN A 169 -14.67 -0.17 -12.83
N PHE A 170 -14.43 -1.03 -11.83
CA PHE A 170 -13.89 -0.56 -10.54
C PHE A 170 -12.52 0.09 -10.72
N ALA A 171 -11.61 -0.53 -11.48
CA ALA A 171 -10.29 0.04 -11.73
C ALA A 171 -10.38 1.41 -12.43
N ARG A 172 -11.27 1.59 -13.41
CA ARG A 172 -11.51 2.89 -14.07
C ARG A 172 -12.06 3.94 -13.10
N ARG A 173 -13.00 3.57 -12.24
CA ARG A 173 -13.57 4.48 -11.23
C ARG A 173 -12.54 4.89 -10.19
N LEU A 174 -11.70 3.95 -9.75
CA LEU A 174 -10.59 4.22 -8.84
C LEU A 174 -9.56 5.16 -9.48
N SER A 175 -9.23 4.97 -10.75
CA SER A 175 -8.33 5.87 -11.47
C SER A 175 -8.88 7.30 -11.55
N ALA A 176 -10.20 7.47 -11.64
CA ALA A 176 -10.83 8.80 -11.61
C ALA A 176 -10.69 9.53 -10.26
N LEU A 177 -10.29 8.85 -9.19
CA LEU A 177 -10.02 9.47 -7.89
C LEU A 177 -8.63 10.11 -7.79
N GLY A 178 -7.69 9.76 -8.67
CA GLY A 178 -6.34 10.34 -8.66
C GLY A 178 -5.26 9.48 -9.32
N PRO A 179 -5.12 8.19 -8.96
CA PRO A 179 -4.04 7.35 -9.48
C PRO A 179 -4.20 7.09 -10.98
N LYS A 180 -3.11 7.25 -11.74
CA LYS A 180 -3.12 6.97 -13.18
C LYS A 180 -3.21 5.48 -13.48
N THR A 181 -2.59 4.66 -12.64
CA THR A 181 -2.55 3.21 -12.80
C THR A 181 -3.20 2.54 -11.60
N VAL A 182 -4.15 1.65 -11.87
CA VAL A 182 -4.82 0.84 -10.84
C VAL A 182 -4.65 -0.63 -11.19
N ILE A 183 -4.15 -1.42 -10.25
CA ILE A 183 -4.00 -2.87 -10.40
C ILE A 183 -4.85 -3.55 -9.33
N VAL A 184 -6.02 -4.06 -9.70
CA VAL A 184 -6.83 -4.87 -8.78
C VAL A 184 -6.22 -6.26 -8.71
N THR A 185 -5.78 -6.66 -7.51
CA THR A 185 -4.99 -7.87 -7.28
C THR A 185 -5.82 -9.02 -6.69
N GLY A 186 -5.28 -10.24 -6.80
CA GLY A 186 -5.78 -11.40 -6.06
C GLY A 186 -7.17 -11.88 -6.49
N ILE A 187 -7.55 -11.73 -7.76
CA ILE A 187 -8.84 -12.19 -8.27
C ILE A 187 -8.76 -13.68 -8.53
N GLU A 188 -9.43 -14.47 -7.71
CA GLU A 188 -9.47 -15.93 -7.84
C GLU A 188 -10.59 -16.34 -8.84
N GLU A 189 -10.21 -17.09 -9.85
CA GLU A 189 -11.13 -17.66 -10.84
C GLU A 189 -10.64 -19.06 -11.21
N GLU A 190 -11.40 -20.07 -10.84
CA GLU A 190 -11.03 -21.50 -10.96
C GLU A 190 -9.68 -21.80 -10.26
N GLU A 191 -8.69 -22.30 -10.99
CA GLU A 191 -7.33 -22.60 -10.50
C GLU A 191 -6.33 -21.47 -10.77
N LYS A 192 -6.80 -20.26 -11.13
CA LYS A 192 -5.96 -19.12 -11.51
C LYS A 192 -6.18 -17.95 -10.59
N ILE A 193 -5.11 -17.19 -10.41
CA ILE A 193 -5.15 -15.87 -9.78
C ILE A 193 -4.87 -14.83 -10.85
N TRP A 194 -5.77 -13.85 -10.99
CA TRP A 194 -5.65 -12.74 -11.93
C TRP A 194 -5.34 -11.45 -11.21
N ASN A 195 -4.61 -10.58 -11.90
CA ASN A 195 -4.51 -9.18 -11.58
C ASN A 195 -5.04 -8.39 -12.78
N ILE A 196 -5.96 -7.46 -12.54
CA ILE A 196 -6.57 -6.64 -13.59
C ILE A 196 -6.02 -5.23 -13.47
N GLY A 197 -5.28 -4.79 -14.49
CA GLY A 197 -4.72 -3.45 -14.57
C GLY A 197 -5.55 -2.52 -15.44
N PHE A 198 -5.60 -1.23 -15.04
CA PHE A 198 -6.08 -0.11 -15.83
C PHE A 198 -5.04 1.00 -15.77
N ASP A 199 -4.72 1.58 -16.92
CA ASP A 199 -3.82 2.73 -17.02
C ASP A 199 -4.49 3.83 -17.86
N ALA A 200 -4.64 5.02 -17.28
CA ALA A 200 -5.29 6.14 -17.93
C ALA A 200 -4.52 6.72 -19.12
N GLY A 201 -3.21 6.42 -19.23
CA GLY A 201 -2.35 6.89 -20.31
C GLY A 201 -2.38 6.01 -21.57
N THR A 202 -2.95 4.80 -21.50
CA THR A 202 -2.96 3.80 -22.58
C THR A 202 -4.34 3.55 -23.17
N GLN A 203 -5.29 4.47 -23.01
CA GLN A 203 -6.64 4.40 -23.59
C GLN A 203 -6.65 4.56 -25.12
#